data_caf993efdd4747764347dc48a22c2036
#
_entry.id   caf993efdd4747764347dc48a22c2036
#
_cell.length_a   1.000
_cell.length_b   1.000
_cell.length_c   1.000
_cell.angle_alpha   90.00
_cell.angle_beta   90.00
_cell.angle_gamma   90.00
#
_symmetry.space_group_name_H-M   'P 1'
#
loop_
_entity.id
_entity.type
_entity.pdbx_description
1 polymer ?
#
loop_
_entity_poly.entity_id
_entity_poly.type
_entity_poly.pdbx_seq_one_letter_code
_entity_poly.pdbx_strand_id
1 'polypeptide(L)'
;MIDNDKSRLHAYNIVLKHESTALQLKLVRQEYFNKNKLSSNERNRSMALSNETVRWKRALDECISKSLNKPINKLPLNVLCILRLGYYEYVMDDLVPPHAAVNSWVELSKKFNNKKISGLINAVLRKAKYVNKDTFKNRKNLGSRFSFQDWMIENWLKKYGRSKTINLCKYLNHKHEIDLRLDTNSEEIKNLLKDKKIEWSFSPFSKNYIRIKSGLRNILFSNIYSKGHIFVQDRAAGAVVEALDPLPGDIVLDVCAAPGTKSIYIYEKMKGEGKLFSCDINQSKIDNAVKQTKQLGMDIDWKRMDASTDNYPMADKILIDAPCTGTGVIARKPDIKWRRNSSDIEKFTLLQKKIINNVSRFLKKGGVIVYATCSLEDQENWNVVRSFLKFNPDFKLESVERKIPEQWLNRNKCLETFPPRDNVDGMFAAKIKKC
;
A
#
# COMPACT_ATOMS: atom_id res chain seq x y z
N MET A 1 -23.87 23.75 1.97
CA MET A 1 -23.41 22.88 3.06
C MET A 1 -23.17 21.51 2.49
N ILE A 2 -21.98 20.95 2.61
CA ILE A 2 -21.66 19.57 2.19
C ILE A 2 -22.49 18.67 3.11
N ASP A 3 -23.23 17.71 2.56
CA ASP A 3 -24.00 16.72 3.33
C ASP A 3 -23.02 15.77 4.08
N ASN A 4 -22.38 16.33 5.11
CA ASN A 4 -21.38 15.65 5.92
C ASN A 4 -21.97 14.44 6.66
N ASP A 5 -23.28 14.39 6.88
CA ASP A 5 -23.92 13.29 7.61
C ASP A 5 -23.98 12.00 6.79
N LYS A 6 -24.18 12.10 5.47
CA LYS A 6 -24.09 10.92 4.59
C LYS A 6 -22.64 10.40 4.51
N SER A 7 -21.68 11.29 4.39
CA SER A 7 -20.25 10.89 4.37
C SER A 7 -19.82 10.17 5.64
N ARG A 8 -20.32 10.60 6.81
CA ARG A 8 -20.08 9.94 8.11
C ARG A 8 -20.71 8.55 8.16
N LEU A 9 -21.97 8.43 7.69
CA LEU A 9 -22.65 7.13 7.60
C LEU A 9 -21.85 6.15 6.70
N HIS A 10 -21.37 6.61 5.55
CA HIS A 10 -20.56 5.79 4.66
C HIS A 10 -19.24 5.39 5.30
N ALA A 11 -18.54 6.31 5.95
CA ALA A 11 -17.30 6.02 6.68
C ALA A 11 -17.52 5.01 7.80
N TYR A 12 -18.60 5.16 8.56
CA TYR A 12 -18.99 4.23 9.63
C TYR A 12 -19.21 2.81 9.09
N ASN A 13 -20.00 2.66 8.04
CA ASN A 13 -20.27 1.35 7.44
C ASN A 13 -19.00 0.68 6.91
N ILE A 14 -18.10 1.46 6.30
CA ILE A 14 -16.80 0.97 5.79
C ILE A 14 -15.91 0.51 6.95
N VAL A 15 -15.77 1.32 8.01
CA VAL A 15 -14.93 0.99 9.16
C VAL A 15 -15.51 -0.21 9.92
N LEU A 16 -16.82 -0.25 10.14
CA LEU A 16 -17.47 -1.36 10.80
C LEU A 16 -17.28 -2.67 10.04
N LYS A 17 -17.48 -2.67 8.72
CA LYS A 17 -17.24 -3.86 7.89
C LYS A 17 -15.77 -4.28 7.90
N HIS A 18 -14.83 -3.33 7.79
CA HIS A 18 -13.40 -3.61 7.87
C HIS A 18 -13.02 -4.27 9.20
N GLU A 19 -13.47 -3.71 10.34
CA GLU A 19 -13.15 -4.23 11.67
C GLU A 19 -13.81 -5.60 11.95
N SER A 20 -15.03 -5.85 11.42
CA SER A 20 -15.74 -7.10 11.61
C SER A 20 -15.23 -8.25 10.73
N THR A 21 -14.63 -7.96 9.57
CA THR A 21 -14.23 -8.99 8.59
C THR A 21 -12.71 -9.17 8.47
N ALA A 22 -11.91 -8.27 9.02
CA ALA A 22 -10.46 -8.18 8.83
C ALA A 22 -10.01 -8.11 7.35
N LEU A 23 -10.94 -7.86 6.41
CA LEU A 23 -10.63 -7.66 5.01
C LEU A 23 -9.82 -6.36 4.80
N GLN A 24 -9.06 -6.30 3.71
CA GLN A 24 -8.33 -5.08 3.36
C GLN A 24 -9.28 -3.88 3.23
N LEU A 25 -8.95 -2.77 3.87
CA LEU A 25 -9.78 -1.56 3.83
C LEU A 25 -10.10 -1.09 2.40
N LYS A 26 -9.12 -1.25 1.48
CA LYS A 26 -9.33 -0.96 0.05
C LYS A 26 -10.43 -1.82 -0.56
N LEU A 27 -10.46 -3.12 -0.28
CA LEU A 27 -11.46 -4.05 -0.84
C LEU A 27 -12.84 -3.75 -0.27
N VAL A 28 -12.93 -3.52 1.04
CA VAL A 28 -14.20 -3.13 1.70
C VAL A 28 -14.77 -1.86 1.08
N ARG A 29 -13.92 -0.85 0.83
CA ARG A 29 -14.36 0.40 0.18
C ARG A 29 -14.81 0.18 -1.25
N GLN A 30 -14.06 -0.58 -2.04
CA GLN A 30 -14.44 -0.86 -3.43
C GLN A 30 -15.81 -1.55 -3.50
N GLU A 31 -16.02 -2.58 -2.70
CA GLU A 31 -17.30 -3.27 -2.63
C GLU A 31 -18.43 -2.34 -2.17
N TYR A 32 -18.17 -1.52 -1.15
CA TYR A 32 -19.15 -0.57 -0.64
C TYR A 32 -19.54 0.48 -1.70
N PHE A 33 -18.55 1.03 -2.41
CA PHE A 33 -18.79 2.05 -3.43
C PHE A 33 -19.43 1.49 -4.71
N ASN A 34 -19.23 0.22 -5.01
CA ASN A 34 -19.93 -0.42 -6.13
C ASN A 34 -21.42 -0.66 -5.84
N LYS A 35 -21.75 -0.90 -4.57
CA LYS A 35 -23.15 -1.14 -4.12
C LYS A 35 -23.92 0.13 -3.84
N ASN A 36 -23.27 1.27 -3.65
CA ASN A 36 -23.89 2.52 -3.23
C ASN A 36 -23.52 3.66 -4.18
N LYS A 37 -24.52 4.40 -4.64
CA LYS A 37 -24.31 5.61 -5.44
C LYS A 37 -23.91 6.75 -4.52
N LEU A 38 -22.66 7.19 -4.57
CA LEU A 38 -22.13 8.30 -3.81
C LEU A 38 -21.68 9.43 -4.74
N SER A 39 -21.96 10.66 -4.34
CA SER A 39 -21.34 11.83 -4.96
C SER A 39 -19.82 11.80 -4.75
N SER A 40 -19.11 12.58 -5.53
CA SER A 40 -17.66 12.70 -5.44
C SER A 40 -17.19 13.13 -4.05
N ASN A 41 -17.91 14.09 -3.46
CA ASN A 41 -17.59 14.63 -2.15
C ASN A 41 -17.83 13.61 -1.04
N GLU A 42 -18.98 12.92 -1.07
CA GLU A 42 -19.27 11.83 -0.11
C GLU A 42 -18.23 10.73 -0.18
N ARG A 43 -17.84 10.30 -1.39
CA ARG A 43 -16.79 9.29 -1.58
C ARG A 43 -15.45 9.75 -1.01
N ASN A 44 -15.00 10.96 -1.35
CA ASN A 44 -13.71 11.48 -0.90
C ASN A 44 -13.68 11.66 0.63
N ARG A 45 -14.75 12.21 1.19
CA ARG A 45 -14.84 12.43 2.64
C ARG A 45 -14.91 11.11 3.41
N SER A 46 -15.73 10.15 2.98
CA SER A 46 -15.80 8.83 3.61
C SER A 46 -14.49 8.05 3.50
N MET A 47 -13.75 8.20 2.39
CA MET A 47 -12.40 7.64 2.24
C MET A 47 -11.42 8.26 3.24
N ALA A 48 -11.41 9.58 3.38
CA ALA A 48 -10.53 10.27 4.31
C ALA A 48 -10.81 9.84 5.75
N LEU A 49 -12.06 9.91 6.19
CA LEU A 49 -12.46 9.49 7.54
C LEU A 49 -12.10 8.04 7.84
N SER A 50 -12.41 7.11 6.93
CA SER A 50 -12.11 5.69 7.14
C SER A 50 -10.61 5.38 7.16
N ASN A 51 -9.83 5.99 6.25
CA ASN A 51 -8.38 5.78 6.22
C ASN A 51 -7.70 6.30 7.48
N GLU A 52 -8.03 7.53 7.87
CA GLU A 52 -7.34 8.17 8.98
C GLU A 52 -7.77 7.59 10.32
N THR A 53 -9.02 7.20 10.49
CA THR A 53 -9.47 6.46 11.68
C THR A 53 -8.72 5.14 11.83
N VAL A 54 -8.56 4.38 10.75
CA VAL A 54 -7.77 3.14 10.77
C VAL A 54 -6.29 3.44 11.01
N ARG A 55 -5.72 4.48 10.41
CA ARG A 55 -4.33 4.91 10.62
C ARG A 55 -4.02 5.19 12.08
N TRP A 56 -4.91 5.88 12.79
CA TRP A 56 -4.74 6.34 14.15
C TRP A 56 -5.41 5.45 15.21
N LYS A 57 -5.87 4.26 14.83
CA LYS A 57 -6.68 3.33 15.65
C LYS A 57 -6.16 3.19 17.10
N ARG A 58 -4.91 2.81 17.31
CA ARG A 58 -4.33 2.62 18.66
C ARG A 58 -4.35 3.91 19.47
N ALA A 59 -3.93 5.00 18.86
CA ALA A 59 -3.90 6.29 19.54
C ALA A 59 -5.29 6.77 19.95
N LEU A 60 -6.29 6.54 19.09
CA LEU A 60 -7.70 6.83 19.38
C LEU A 60 -8.24 5.92 20.49
N ASP A 61 -7.95 4.62 20.43
CA ASP A 61 -8.39 3.65 21.45
C ASP A 61 -7.85 4.01 22.84
N GLU A 62 -6.61 4.43 22.94
CA GLU A 62 -6.02 4.87 24.20
C GLU A 62 -6.66 6.16 24.74
N CYS A 63 -7.07 7.09 23.87
CA CYS A 63 -7.82 8.28 24.29
C CYS A 63 -9.23 7.94 24.74
N ILE A 64 -9.92 7.08 24.00
CA ILE A 64 -11.27 6.60 24.35
C ILE A 64 -11.22 5.86 25.69
N SER A 65 -10.24 4.97 25.90
CA SER A 65 -10.07 4.22 27.16
C SER A 65 -9.93 5.13 28.37
N LYS A 66 -9.20 6.24 28.26
CA LYS A 66 -9.07 7.22 29.34
C LYS A 66 -10.37 7.95 29.68
N SER A 67 -11.32 8.00 28.73
CA SER A 67 -12.62 8.66 28.88
C SER A 67 -13.70 7.71 29.41
N LEU A 68 -13.42 6.40 29.41
CA LEU A 68 -14.35 5.36 29.84
C LEU A 68 -14.07 4.92 31.28
N ASN A 69 -15.13 4.57 32.00
CA ASN A 69 -15.00 3.92 33.31
C ASN A 69 -14.93 2.39 33.21
N LYS A 70 -14.73 1.85 31.99
CA LYS A 70 -14.66 0.41 31.70
C LYS A 70 -13.68 0.13 30.56
N PRO A 71 -13.12 -1.09 30.49
CA PRO A 71 -12.22 -1.49 29.41
C PRO A 71 -12.87 -1.34 28.03
N ILE A 72 -12.11 -0.85 27.06
CA ILE A 72 -12.58 -0.57 25.69
C ILE A 72 -13.07 -1.82 24.96
N ASN A 73 -12.48 -2.98 25.24
CA ASN A 73 -12.86 -4.28 24.66
C ASN A 73 -14.23 -4.78 25.10
N LYS A 74 -14.85 -4.16 26.12
CA LYS A 74 -16.23 -4.44 26.53
C LYS A 74 -17.27 -3.60 25.77
N LEU A 75 -16.85 -2.71 24.88
CA LEU A 75 -17.76 -1.96 24.02
C LEU A 75 -18.19 -2.80 22.83
N PRO A 76 -19.45 -2.72 22.41
CA PRO A 76 -19.89 -3.26 21.12
C PRO A 76 -19.09 -2.61 19.98
N LEU A 77 -18.75 -3.39 18.96
CA LEU A 77 -17.90 -2.94 17.85
C LEU A 77 -18.47 -1.71 17.13
N ASN A 78 -19.78 -1.68 16.91
CA ASN A 78 -20.47 -0.54 16.30
C ASN A 78 -20.30 0.76 17.12
N VAL A 79 -20.36 0.68 18.44
CA VAL A 79 -20.13 1.82 19.35
C VAL A 79 -18.68 2.28 19.28
N LEU A 80 -17.76 1.33 19.30
CA LEU A 80 -16.32 1.62 19.21
C LEU A 80 -15.96 2.29 17.88
N CYS A 81 -16.52 1.85 16.76
CA CYS A 81 -16.31 2.48 15.46
C CYS A 81 -16.81 3.94 15.43
N ILE A 82 -17.98 4.22 16.01
CA ILE A 82 -18.50 5.59 16.12
C ILE A 82 -17.57 6.46 16.98
N LEU A 83 -17.10 5.94 18.12
CA LEU A 83 -16.19 6.66 19.00
C LEU A 83 -14.85 6.95 18.33
N ARG A 84 -14.26 5.99 17.63
CA ARG A 84 -12.99 6.19 16.88
C ARG A 84 -13.14 7.27 15.81
N LEU A 85 -14.20 7.21 15.00
CA LEU A 85 -14.47 8.20 13.96
C LEU A 85 -14.75 9.59 14.55
N GLY A 86 -15.54 9.65 15.62
CA GLY A 86 -15.84 10.91 16.32
C GLY A 86 -14.62 11.53 16.97
N TYR A 87 -13.78 10.75 17.64
CA TYR A 87 -12.51 11.23 18.21
C TYR A 87 -11.55 11.71 17.14
N TYR A 88 -11.42 10.97 16.02
CA TYR A 88 -10.58 11.38 14.91
C TYR A 88 -11.04 12.74 14.36
N GLU A 89 -12.33 12.88 14.05
CA GLU A 89 -12.89 14.11 13.48
C GLU A 89 -12.81 15.28 14.46
N TYR A 90 -12.97 15.03 15.78
CA TYR A 90 -12.84 16.06 16.80
C TYR A 90 -11.41 16.56 16.99
N VAL A 91 -10.44 15.63 17.07
CA VAL A 91 -9.07 15.95 17.53
C VAL A 91 -8.10 16.23 16.38
N MET A 92 -8.30 15.57 15.25
CA MET A 92 -7.29 15.52 14.18
C MET A 92 -7.75 16.13 12.86
N ASP A 93 -9.06 16.32 12.69
CA ASP A 93 -9.62 16.82 11.45
C ASP A 93 -9.94 18.31 11.55
N ASP A 94 -9.18 19.12 10.82
CA ASP A 94 -9.33 20.57 10.84
C ASP A 94 -10.48 21.08 9.91
N LEU A 95 -11.18 20.16 9.22
CA LEU A 95 -12.24 20.52 8.27
C LEU A 95 -13.61 20.79 8.93
N VAL A 96 -13.78 20.36 10.19
CA VAL A 96 -15.06 20.46 10.89
C VAL A 96 -14.86 21.03 12.28
N PRO A 97 -15.68 22.01 12.70
CA PRO A 97 -15.64 22.48 14.08
C PRO A 97 -15.92 21.35 15.08
N PRO A 98 -15.17 21.27 16.19
CA PRO A 98 -15.27 20.17 17.15
C PRO A 98 -16.68 19.89 17.68
N HIS A 99 -17.45 20.95 18.00
CA HIS A 99 -18.82 20.82 18.49
C HIS A 99 -19.78 20.23 17.44
N ALA A 100 -19.59 20.57 16.15
CA ALA A 100 -20.37 20.01 15.06
C ALA A 100 -20.06 18.53 14.85
N ALA A 101 -18.79 18.12 14.99
CA ALA A 101 -18.40 16.72 14.93
C ALA A 101 -19.12 15.90 16.00
N VAL A 102 -19.09 16.32 17.28
CA VAL A 102 -19.76 15.61 18.37
C VAL A 102 -21.25 15.45 18.07
N ASN A 103 -21.94 16.55 17.74
CA ASN A 103 -23.39 16.52 17.51
C ASN A 103 -23.75 15.55 16.38
N SER A 104 -23.05 15.61 15.25
CA SER A 104 -23.31 14.73 14.09
C SER A 104 -23.08 13.25 14.41
N TRP A 105 -22.02 12.89 15.15
CA TRP A 105 -21.77 11.50 15.53
C TRP A 105 -22.77 10.98 16.57
N VAL A 106 -23.23 11.82 17.47
CA VAL A 106 -24.31 11.47 18.42
C VAL A 106 -25.63 11.26 17.69
N GLU A 107 -26.02 12.15 16.76
CA GLU A 107 -27.21 11.96 15.94
C GLU A 107 -27.13 10.70 15.08
N LEU A 108 -25.96 10.43 14.46
CA LEU A 108 -25.76 9.17 13.72
C LEU A 108 -25.92 7.95 14.64
N SER A 109 -25.41 8.03 15.86
CA SER A 109 -25.50 6.91 16.81
C SER A 109 -26.94 6.54 17.18
N LYS A 110 -27.86 7.50 17.20
CA LYS A 110 -29.27 7.25 17.50
C LYS A 110 -29.97 6.36 16.47
N LYS A 111 -29.43 6.27 15.23
CA LYS A 111 -29.97 5.40 14.17
C LYS A 111 -29.69 3.91 14.42
N PHE A 112 -28.69 3.59 15.24
CA PHE A 112 -28.20 2.22 15.44
C PHE A 112 -28.19 1.77 16.89
N ASN A 113 -28.46 2.69 17.84
CA ASN A 113 -28.31 2.44 19.26
C ASN A 113 -29.51 3.06 20.05
N ASN A 114 -29.73 2.49 21.20
CA ASN A 114 -30.74 3.04 22.13
C ASN A 114 -30.24 4.35 22.78
N LYS A 115 -31.15 5.05 23.48
CA LYS A 115 -30.91 6.34 24.15
C LYS A 115 -29.73 6.27 25.15
N LYS A 116 -29.63 5.16 25.90
CA LYS A 116 -28.54 4.94 26.89
C LYS A 116 -27.18 4.88 26.24
N ILE A 117 -27.03 4.15 25.14
CA ILE A 117 -25.78 4.03 24.39
C ILE A 117 -25.44 5.35 23.70
N SER A 118 -26.39 6.03 23.07
CA SER A 118 -26.16 7.35 22.47
C SER A 118 -25.74 8.39 23.51
N GLY A 119 -26.29 8.32 24.72
CA GLY A 119 -25.88 9.12 25.87
C GLY A 119 -24.44 8.83 26.29
N LEU A 120 -24.01 7.56 26.33
CA LEU A 120 -22.63 7.17 26.59
C LEU A 120 -21.70 7.75 25.51
N ILE A 121 -22.03 7.60 24.22
CA ILE A 121 -21.25 8.14 23.10
C ILE A 121 -21.07 9.66 23.25
N ASN A 122 -22.18 10.40 23.56
CA ASN A 122 -22.11 11.83 23.80
C ASN A 122 -21.16 12.19 24.95
N ALA A 123 -21.29 11.51 26.10
CA ALA A 123 -20.46 11.75 27.28
C ALA A 123 -18.98 11.49 26.98
N VAL A 124 -18.65 10.43 26.24
CA VAL A 124 -17.29 10.08 25.87
C VAL A 124 -16.72 11.06 24.84
N LEU A 125 -17.45 11.40 23.78
CA LEU A 125 -16.98 12.34 22.75
C LEU A 125 -16.78 13.76 23.31
N ARG A 126 -17.61 14.23 24.25
CA ARG A 126 -17.40 15.53 24.91
C ARG A 126 -16.11 15.60 25.70
N LYS A 127 -15.59 14.47 26.20
CA LYS A 127 -14.30 14.42 26.88
C LYS A 127 -13.12 14.56 25.90
N ALA A 128 -13.35 14.45 24.59
CA ALA A 128 -12.31 14.68 23.57
C ALA A 128 -11.73 16.10 23.63
N LYS A 129 -12.43 17.08 24.22
CA LYS A 129 -11.93 18.44 24.48
C LYS A 129 -10.63 18.48 25.30
N TYR A 130 -10.36 17.45 26.10
CA TYR A 130 -9.13 17.32 26.88
C TYR A 130 -7.99 16.64 26.12
N VAL A 131 -8.22 16.27 24.86
CA VAL A 131 -7.25 15.63 23.97
C VAL A 131 -6.94 16.58 22.81
N ASN A 132 -5.69 16.87 22.59
CA ASN A 132 -5.21 17.65 21.45
C ASN A 132 -4.11 16.88 20.70
N LYS A 133 -3.67 17.39 19.55
CA LYS A 133 -2.60 16.78 18.76
C LYS A 133 -1.30 16.61 19.56
N ASP A 134 -1.01 17.48 20.52
CA ASP A 134 0.20 17.40 21.38
C ASP A 134 0.10 16.28 22.42
N THR A 135 -1.11 15.89 22.82
CA THR A 135 -1.32 14.71 23.68
C THR A 135 -0.69 13.45 23.09
N PHE A 136 -0.66 13.32 21.76
CA PHE A 136 0.01 12.19 21.08
C PHE A 136 1.52 12.39 21.04
N LYS A 137 2.00 13.62 20.79
CA LYS A 137 3.44 13.93 20.67
C LYS A 137 4.22 13.65 21.95
N ASN A 138 3.59 13.84 23.11
CA ASN A 138 4.23 13.72 24.42
C ASN A 138 4.27 12.29 24.98
N ARG A 139 3.74 11.30 24.26
CA ARG A 139 3.79 9.90 24.70
C ARG A 139 5.21 9.34 24.58
N LYS A 140 5.68 8.68 25.65
CA LYS A 140 7.02 8.06 25.71
C LYS A 140 7.13 6.85 24.77
N ASN A 141 6.09 6.00 24.74
CA ASN A 141 6.02 4.84 23.87
C ASN A 141 5.76 5.27 22.43
N LEU A 142 6.64 4.89 21.48
CA LEU A 142 6.52 5.28 20.08
C LEU A 142 5.32 4.64 19.39
N GLY A 143 4.95 3.40 19.76
CA GLY A 143 3.77 2.72 19.24
C GLY A 143 2.49 3.49 19.56
N SER A 144 2.33 3.92 20.82
CA SER A 144 1.24 4.79 21.27
C SER A 144 1.28 6.17 20.60
N ARG A 145 2.49 6.75 20.49
CA ARG A 145 2.69 8.09 19.92
C ARG A 145 2.29 8.17 18.45
N PHE A 146 2.69 7.18 17.67
CA PHE A 146 2.51 7.16 16.21
C PHE A 146 1.44 6.16 15.75
N SER A 147 0.73 5.51 16.68
CA SER A 147 -0.31 4.53 16.38
C SER A 147 0.20 3.37 15.52
N PHE A 148 1.19 2.64 16.04
CA PHE A 148 1.71 1.39 15.47
C PHE A 148 1.68 0.28 16.51
N GLN A 149 1.73 -0.98 16.08
CA GLN A 149 1.95 -2.12 16.97
C GLN A 149 3.40 -2.12 17.48
N ASP A 150 3.62 -2.62 18.70
CA ASP A 150 4.94 -2.57 19.36
C ASP A 150 5.98 -3.38 18.58
N TRP A 151 5.65 -4.56 18.04
CA TRP A 151 6.57 -5.38 17.26
C TRP A 151 7.15 -4.65 16.02
N MET A 152 6.36 -3.79 15.35
CA MET A 152 6.86 -2.97 14.24
C MET A 152 7.89 -1.95 14.74
N ILE A 153 7.57 -1.27 15.83
CA ILE A 153 8.47 -0.29 16.44
C ILE A 153 9.76 -0.94 16.90
N GLU A 154 9.68 -2.08 17.56
CA GLU A 154 10.85 -2.83 18.06
C GLU A 154 11.78 -3.27 16.93
N ASN A 155 11.22 -3.84 15.86
CA ASN A 155 11.99 -4.22 14.67
C ASN A 155 12.67 -3.00 14.03
N TRP A 156 11.96 -1.90 13.87
CA TRP A 156 12.52 -0.69 13.26
C TRP A 156 13.52 0.01 14.17
N LEU A 157 13.35 -0.01 15.49
CA LEU A 157 14.35 0.48 16.43
C LEU A 157 15.65 -0.33 16.33
N LYS A 158 15.54 -1.66 16.23
CA LYS A 158 16.68 -2.55 16.07
C LYS A 158 17.40 -2.33 14.73
N LYS A 159 16.64 -2.15 13.63
CA LYS A 159 17.21 -1.99 12.27
C LYS A 159 17.77 -0.59 12.03
N TYR A 160 17.03 0.45 12.41
CA TYR A 160 17.30 1.83 11.99
C TYR A 160 17.78 2.75 13.12
N GLY A 161 17.63 2.34 14.37
CA GLY A 161 17.81 3.20 15.52
C GLY A 161 16.66 4.20 15.74
N ARG A 162 16.70 4.91 16.89
CA ARG A 162 15.55 5.71 17.35
C ARG A 162 15.18 6.87 16.42
N SER A 163 16.17 7.65 15.97
CA SER A 163 15.91 8.83 15.13
C SER A 163 15.26 8.48 13.81
N LYS A 164 15.83 7.50 13.08
CA LYS A 164 15.28 7.05 11.80
C LYS A 164 13.90 6.39 11.98
N THR A 165 13.67 5.64 13.05
CA THR A 165 12.35 5.05 13.36
C THR A 165 11.29 6.13 13.60
N ILE A 166 11.61 7.20 14.31
CA ILE A 166 10.68 8.33 14.49
C ILE A 166 10.35 8.97 13.13
N ASN A 167 11.34 9.20 12.28
CA ASN A 167 11.12 9.76 10.94
C ASN A 167 10.30 8.82 10.07
N LEU A 168 10.53 7.50 10.14
CA LEU A 168 9.74 6.49 9.45
C LEU A 168 8.26 6.52 9.90
N CYS A 169 8.01 6.53 11.20
CA CYS A 169 6.65 6.61 11.74
C CYS A 169 5.92 7.88 11.30
N LYS A 170 6.62 9.03 11.31
CA LYS A 170 6.07 10.29 10.80
C LYS A 170 5.71 10.17 9.32
N TYR A 171 6.65 9.68 8.50
CA TYR A 171 6.44 9.49 7.06
C TYR A 171 5.24 8.59 6.79
N LEU A 172 5.19 7.40 7.39
CA LEU A 172 4.12 6.43 7.18
C LEU A 172 2.73 6.91 7.66
N ASN A 173 2.68 7.95 8.47
CA ASN A 173 1.45 8.57 8.94
C ASN A 173 1.01 9.78 8.10
N HIS A 174 1.81 10.25 7.17
CA HIS A 174 1.43 11.35 6.28
C HIS A 174 0.77 10.85 4.99
N LYS A 175 -0.05 11.73 4.40
CA LYS A 175 -0.54 11.56 3.04
C LYS A 175 0.55 12.08 2.09
N HIS A 176 1.02 11.20 1.22
CA HIS A 176 2.05 11.53 0.24
C HIS A 176 1.46 11.88 -1.12
N GLU A 177 2.26 12.56 -1.91
CA GLU A 177 2.04 12.77 -3.33
C GLU A 177 1.93 11.41 -4.05
N ILE A 178 1.33 11.42 -5.21
CA ILE A 178 1.05 10.21 -5.99
C ILE A 178 1.99 10.21 -7.18
N ASP A 179 2.74 9.13 -7.33
CA ASP A 179 3.55 8.91 -8.52
C ASP A 179 2.69 8.32 -9.64
N LEU A 180 2.87 8.86 -10.82
CA LEU A 180 2.27 8.40 -12.06
C LEU A 180 3.38 8.03 -13.03
N ARG A 181 3.34 6.80 -13.53
CA ARG A 181 4.20 6.38 -14.62
C ARG A 181 3.54 6.71 -15.95
N LEU A 182 4.31 7.24 -16.87
CA LEU A 182 3.89 7.59 -18.22
C LEU A 182 4.48 6.57 -19.20
N ASP A 183 3.71 6.15 -20.18
CA ASP A 183 4.25 5.37 -21.31
C ASP A 183 5.05 6.27 -22.24
N THR A 184 4.51 7.47 -22.51
CA THR A 184 5.16 8.51 -23.30
C THR A 184 5.09 9.84 -22.56
N ASN A 185 6.08 10.73 -22.80
CA ASN A 185 6.03 12.11 -22.31
C ASN A 185 5.35 12.99 -23.37
N SER A 186 4.06 12.73 -23.63
CA SER A 186 3.32 13.38 -24.68
C SER A 186 2.80 14.77 -24.28
N GLU A 187 2.64 15.66 -25.28
CA GLU A 187 1.97 16.96 -25.09
C GLU A 187 0.51 16.79 -24.62
N GLU A 188 -0.16 15.69 -25.01
CA GLU A 188 -1.51 15.39 -24.51
C GLU A 188 -1.58 15.26 -22.99
N ILE A 189 -0.59 14.60 -22.39
CA ILE A 189 -0.52 14.46 -20.92
C ILE A 189 -0.31 15.83 -20.27
N LYS A 190 0.60 16.64 -20.79
CA LYS A 190 0.87 17.99 -20.29
C LYS A 190 -0.37 18.89 -20.42
N ASN A 191 -1.06 18.81 -21.53
CA ASN A 191 -2.30 19.56 -21.76
C ASN A 191 -3.40 19.11 -20.77
N LEU A 192 -3.59 17.81 -20.56
CA LEU A 192 -4.52 17.30 -19.54
C LEU A 192 -4.22 17.86 -18.14
N LEU A 193 -2.94 17.84 -17.73
CA LEU A 193 -2.54 18.32 -16.41
C LEU A 193 -2.80 19.84 -16.28
N LYS A 194 -2.51 20.60 -17.33
CA LYS A 194 -2.76 22.05 -17.38
C LYS A 194 -4.25 22.38 -17.37
N ASP A 195 -5.06 21.73 -18.20
CA ASP A 195 -6.51 21.96 -18.31
C ASP A 195 -7.25 21.62 -17.02
N LYS A 196 -6.82 20.57 -16.34
CA LYS A 196 -7.37 20.16 -15.04
C LYS A 196 -6.73 20.89 -13.86
N LYS A 197 -5.82 21.85 -14.09
CA LYS A 197 -5.09 22.63 -13.07
C LYS A 197 -4.44 21.72 -12.03
N ILE A 198 -3.82 20.62 -12.48
CA ILE A 198 -3.14 19.65 -11.61
C ILE A 198 -1.70 20.10 -11.43
N GLU A 199 -1.29 20.36 -10.19
CA GLU A 199 0.11 20.61 -9.85
C GLU A 199 0.92 19.31 -9.94
N TRP A 200 1.99 19.33 -10.69
CA TRP A 200 2.86 18.19 -10.88
C TRP A 200 4.33 18.58 -10.96
N SER A 201 5.20 17.62 -10.73
CA SER A 201 6.65 17.75 -10.92
C SER A 201 7.21 16.49 -11.56
N PHE A 202 8.32 16.63 -12.29
CA PHE A 202 9.05 15.46 -12.77
C PHE A 202 9.68 14.68 -11.61
N SER A 203 9.78 13.37 -11.80
CA SER A 203 10.55 12.55 -10.89
C SER A 203 12.06 12.75 -11.11
N PRO A 204 12.84 12.95 -10.06
CA PRO A 204 14.31 12.95 -10.20
C PRO A 204 14.87 11.57 -10.59
N PHE A 205 14.08 10.50 -10.45
CA PHE A 205 14.50 9.14 -10.77
C PHE A 205 14.39 8.83 -12.26
N SER A 206 13.30 9.23 -12.92
CA SER A 206 13.04 8.87 -14.31
C SER A 206 12.13 9.90 -14.97
N LYS A 207 12.42 10.23 -16.23
CA LYS A 207 11.57 11.12 -17.07
C LYS A 207 10.17 10.54 -17.32
N ASN A 208 10.02 9.22 -17.18
CA ASN A 208 8.74 8.54 -17.35
C ASN A 208 7.85 8.59 -16.10
N TYR A 209 8.27 9.32 -15.07
CA TYR A 209 7.48 9.48 -13.85
C TYR A 209 7.23 10.95 -13.56
N ILE A 210 5.98 11.25 -13.25
CA ILE A 210 5.57 12.52 -12.65
C ILE A 210 4.96 12.29 -11.29
N ARG A 211 4.98 13.31 -10.47
CA ARG A 211 4.38 13.33 -9.14
C ARG A 211 3.30 14.39 -9.08
N ILE A 212 2.14 14.02 -8.51
CA ILE A 212 1.01 14.92 -8.32
C ILE A 212 0.63 15.02 -6.83
N LYS A 213 0.24 16.22 -6.40
CA LYS A 213 -0.25 16.47 -5.02
C LYS A 213 -1.73 16.14 -4.88
N SER A 214 -2.50 16.38 -5.92
CA SER A 214 -3.96 16.23 -5.93
C SER A 214 -4.45 15.95 -7.35
N GLY A 215 -5.78 15.82 -7.54
CA GLY A 215 -6.37 15.69 -8.87
C GLY A 215 -6.32 14.29 -9.50
N LEU A 216 -5.85 13.26 -8.77
CA LEU A 216 -5.78 11.88 -9.27
C LEU A 216 -7.09 11.44 -9.96
N ARG A 217 -8.24 11.80 -9.37
CA ARG A 217 -9.53 11.41 -9.93
C ARG A 217 -9.74 11.94 -11.35
N ASN A 218 -9.37 13.22 -11.60
CA ASN A 218 -9.52 13.82 -12.93
C ASN A 218 -8.68 13.05 -13.98
N ILE A 219 -7.54 12.52 -13.56
CA ILE A 219 -6.67 11.69 -14.40
C ILE A 219 -7.33 10.33 -14.65
N LEU A 220 -7.80 9.63 -13.60
CA LEU A 220 -8.40 8.29 -13.71
C LEU A 220 -9.66 8.25 -14.58
N PHE A 221 -10.36 9.37 -14.74
CA PHE A 221 -11.54 9.51 -15.62
C PHE A 221 -11.21 10.14 -16.97
N SER A 222 -9.94 10.32 -17.32
CA SER A 222 -9.52 10.85 -18.62
C SER A 222 -9.37 9.73 -19.66
N ASN A 223 -9.53 10.11 -20.93
CA ASN A 223 -9.25 9.20 -22.04
C ASN A 223 -7.78 8.77 -22.08
N ILE A 224 -6.87 9.62 -21.61
CA ILE A 224 -5.43 9.33 -21.57
C ILE A 224 -5.16 8.15 -20.60
N TYR A 225 -5.86 8.11 -19.47
CA TYR A 225 -5.75 6.97 -18.53
C TYR A 225 -6.37 5.70 -19.11
N SER A 226 -7.54 5.80 -19.71
CA SER A 226 -8.22 4.64 -20.31
C SER A 226 -7.49 4.04 -21.51
N LYS A 227 -6.72 4.86 -22.25
CA LYS A 227 -5.82 4.43 -23.32
C LYS A 227 -4.50 3.83 -22.81
N GLY A 228 -4.21 3.90 -21.51
CA GLY A 228 -2.99 3.33 -20.95
C GLY A 228 -1.75 4.21 -21.05
N HIS A 229 -1.90 5.51 -21.29
CA HIS A 229 -0.75 6.43 -21.33
C HIS A 229 -0.29 6.89 -19.93
N ILE A 230 -1.08 6.62 -18.90
CA ILE A 230 -0.76 6.94 -17.50
C ILE A 230 -1.11 5.77 -16.59
N PHE A 231 -0.20 5.41 -15.70
CA PHE A 231 -0.40 4.38 -14.67
C PHE A 231 -0.12 4.93 -13.28
N VAL A 232 -0.95 4.56 -12.30
CA VAL A 232 -0.66 4.85 -10.89
C VAL A 232 0.33 3.82 -10.38
N GLN A 233 1.60 4.19 -10.30
CA GLN A 233 2.68 3.30 -9.87
C GLN A 233 3.74 4.09 -9.11
N ASP A 234 4.07 3.64 -7.89
CA ASP A 234 5.17 4.20 -7.13
C ASP A 234 6.51 3.97 -7.86
N ARG A 235 7.40 4.95 -7.79
CA ARG A 235 8.70 4.90 -8.48
C ARG A 235 9.56 3.74 -8.02
N ALA A 236 9.53 3.41 -6.71
CA ALA A 236 10.29 2.27 -6.20
C ALA A 236 9.72 0.94 -6.72
N ALA A 237 8.39 0.84 -6.91
CA ALA A 237 7.79 -0.32 -7.56
C ALA A 237 8.16 -0.43 -9.05
N GLY A 238 8.30 0.70 -9.75
CA GLY A 238 8.81 0.73 -11.13
C GLY A 238 10.30 0.36 -11.21
N ALA A 239 11.09 0.79 -10.23
CA ALA A 239 12.52 0.45 -10.16
C ALA A 239 12.78 -1.07 -10.07
N VAL A 240 11.83 -1.85 -9.57
CA VAL A 240 11.90 -3.32 -9.58
C VAL A 240 11.89 -3.86 -11.02
N VAL A 241 11.08 -3.28 -11.91
CA VAL A 241 11.07 -3.66 -13.34
C VAL A 241 12.32 -3.18 -14.06
N GLU A 242 12.83 -1.99 -13.71
CA GLU A 242 14.11 -1.51 -14.23
C GLU A 242 15.28 -2.43 -13.81
N ALA A 243 15.25 -2.98 -12.59
CA ALA A 243 16.24 -3.96 -12.14
C ALA A 243 16.16 -5.29 -12.92
N LEU A 244 14.96 -5.72 -13.32
CA LEU A 244 14.76 -6.90 -14.16
C LEU A 244 15.32 -6.69 -15.57
N ASP A 245 15.18 -5.46 -16.09
CA ASP A 245 15.64 -5.03 -17.42
C ASP A 245 15.12 -5.93 -18.55
N PRO A 246 13.79 -6.09 -18.68
CA PRO A 246 13.23 -6.92 -19.75
C PRO A 246 13.50 -6.31 -21.12
N LEU A 247 13.86 -7.16 -22.10
CA LEU A 247 14.22 -6.76 -23.46
C LEU A 247 13.22 -7.34 -24.47
N PRO A 248 13.07 -6.73 -25.66
CA PRO A 248 12.35 -7.32 -26.76
C PRO A 248 12.87 -8.74 -27.07
N GLY A 249 11.94 -9.69 -27.27
CA GLY A 249 12.26 -11.09 -27.55
C GLY A 249 12.44 -11.98 -26.32
N ASP A 250 12.56 -11.44 -25.10
CA ASP A 250 12.67 -12.23 -23.87
C ASP A 250 11.41 -13.10 -23.63
N ILE A 251 11.61 -14.24 -22.98
CA ILE A 251 10.57 -15.00 -22.30
C ILE A 251 10.62 -14.60 -20.84
N VAL A 252 9.58 -13.91 -20.34
CA VAL A 252 9.53 -13.38 -18.97
C VAL A 252 8.43 -14.06 -18.17
N LEU A 253 8.71 -14.44 -16.92
CA LEU A 253 7.73 -14.89 -15.94
C LEU A 253 7.54 -13.79 -14.87
N ASP A 254 6.30 -13.38 -14.61
CA ASP A 254 5.90 -12.58 -13.45
C ASP A 254 5.00 -13.46 -12.57
N VAL A 255 5.57 -14.03 -11.50
CA VAL A 255 4.95 -15.19 -10.81
C VAL A 255 4.06 -14.84 -9.61
N CYS A 256 3.99 -13.59 -9.19
CA CYS A 256 3.06 -13.07 -8.18
C CYS A 256 2.47 -11.75 -8.68
N ALA A 257 1.98 -11.76 -9.91
CA ALA A 257 1.82 -10.60 -10.77
C ALA A 257 0.65 -9.67 -10.44
N ALA A 258 -0.46 -10.22 -9.90
CA ALA A 258 -1.69 -9.44 -9.79
C ALA A 258 -1.64 -8.35 -8.70
N PRO A 259 -2.06 -7.14 -9.02
CA PRO A 259 -3.05 -6.76 -10.07
C PRO A 259 -2.48 -6.39 -11.45
N GLY A 260 -1.21 -6.60 -11.75
CA GLY A 260 -0.68 -6.51 -13.10
C GLY A 260 0.11 -5.23 -13.44
N THR A 261 0.28 -4.29 -12.53
CA THR A 261 0.96 -3.02 -12.85
C THR A 261 2.43 -3.22 -13.26
N LYS A 262 3.12 -4.21 -12.68
CA LYS A 262 4.49 -4.57 -13.08
C LYS A 262 4.49 -5.34 -14.39
N SER A 263 3.56 -6.28 -14.59
CA SER A 263 3.42 -7.02 -15.86
C SER A 263 3.19 -6.09 -17.04
N ILE A 264 2.32 -5.07 -16.89
CA ILE A 264 2.11 -4.02 -17.90
C ILE A 264 3.43 -3.31 -18.20
N TYR A 265 4.19 -2.92 -17.17
CA TYR A 265 5.47 -2.24 -17.38
C TYR A 265 6.53 -3.13 -18.02
N ILE A 266 6.56 -4.42 -17.69
CA ILE A 266 7.40 -5.42 -18.36
C ILE A 266 7.05 -5.49 -19.85
N TYR A 267 5.77 -5.62 -20.17
CA TYR A 267 5.28 -5.69 -21.55
C TYR A 267 5.67 -4.46 -22.39
N GLU A 268 5.55 -3.26 -21.81
CA GLU A 268 5.99 -2.02 -22.48
C GLU A 268 7.50 -2.00 -22.72
N LYS A 269 8.32 -2.45 -21.74
CA LYS A 269 9.77 -2.53 -21.89
C LYS A 269 10.17 -3.53 -22.96
N MET A 270 9.43 -4.63 -23.08
CA MET A 270 9.59 -5.63 -24.14
C MET A 270 9.08 -5.15 -25.50
N LYS A 271 8.41 -3.98 -25.58
CA LYS A 271 7.76 -3.45 -26.80
C LYS A 271 6.73 -4.40 -27.41
N GLY A 272 6.14 -5.29 -26.61
CA GLY A 272 5.23 -6.32 -27.08
C GLY A 272 5.90 -7.49 -27.82
N GLU A 273 7.22 -7.54 -27.86
CA GLU A 273 7.97 -8.62 -28.50
C GLU A 273 8.43 -9.66 -27.46
N GLY A 274 8.35 -10.96 -27.81
CA GLY A 274 8.66 -12.06 -26.90
C GLY A 274 7.41 -12.66 -26.25
N LYS A 275 7.56 -13.22 -25.03
CA LYS A 275 6.47 -13.86 -24.29
C LYS A 275 6.46 -13.42 -22.83
N LEU A 276 5.32 -12.95 -22.34
CA LEU A 276 5.12 -12.60 -20.94
C LEU A 276 4.06 -13.50 -20.32
N PHE A 277 4.47 -14.34 -19.38
CA PHE A 277 3.59 -15.18 -18.55
C PHE A 277 3.43 -14.51 -17.20
N SER A 278 2.20 -14.12 -16.87
CA SER A 278 1.86 -13.45 -15.60
C SER A 278 0.93 -14.35 -14.80
N CYS A 279 1.33 -14.66 -13.57
CA CYS A 279 0.62 -15.63 -12.74
C CYS A 279 0.33 -15.06 -11.34
N ASP A 280 -0.79 -15.47 -10.76
CA ASP A 280 -1.12 -15.21 -9.35
C ASP A 280 -2.01 -16.35 -8.84
N ILE A 281 -2.03 -16.57 -7.53
CA ILE A 281 -2.91 -17.55 -6.92
C ILE A 281 -4.38 -17.09 -6.86
N ASN A 282 -4.62 -15.78 -6.94
CA ASN A 282 -5.93 -15.16 -6.76
C ASN A 282 -6.64 -14.90 -8.09
N GLN A 283 -7.61 -15.77 -8.44
CA GLN A 283 -8.37 -15.69 -9.67
C GLN A 283 -9.06 -14.32 -9.87
N SER A 284 -9.74 -13.78 -8.86
CA SER A 284 -10.45 -12.50 -8.99
C SER A 284 -9.53 -11.33 -9.31
N LYS A 285 -8.27 -11.35 -8.83
CA LYS A 285 -7.28 -10.33 -9.21
C LYS A 285 -6.80 -10.54 -10.64
N ILE A 286 -6.63 -11.79 -11.09
CA ILE A 286 -6.27 -12.13 -12.46
C ILE A 286 -7.35 -11.65 -13.41
N ASP A 287 -8.63 -11.90 -13.13
CA ASP A 287 -9.75 -11.46 -13.98
C ASP A 287 -9.74 -9.94 -14.21
N ASN A 288 -9.44 -9.18 -13.16
CA ASN A 288 -9.28 -7.73 -13.27
C ASN A 288 -8.05 -7.34 -14.12
N ALA A 289 -6.94 -8.04 -13.95
CA ALA A 289 -5.72 -7.79 -14.73
C ALA A 289 -5.91 -8.12 -16.20
N VAL A 290 -6.55 -9.26 -16.51
CA VAL A 290 -6.93 -9.66 -17.89
C VAL A 290 -7.82 -8.61 -18.53
N LYS A 291 -8.84 -8.12 -17.81
CA LYS A 291 -9.72 -7.06 -18.33
C LYS A 291 -8.92 -5.80 -18.68
N GLN A 292 -8.01 -5.39 -17.78
CA GLN A 292 -7.19 -4.20 -17.97
C GLN A 292 -6.22 -4.37 -19.15
N THR A 293 -5.49 -5.48 -19.24
CA THR A 293 -4.51 -5.70 -20.31
C THR A 293 -5.16 -5.86 -21.67
N LYS A 294 -6.33 -6.50 -21.76
CA LYS A 294 -7.14 -6.54 -22.99
C LYS A 294 -7.60 -5.16 -23.45
N GLN A 295 -8.03 -4.29 -22.52
CA GLN A 295 -8.40 -2.90 -22.87
C GLN A 295 -7.22 -2.10 -23.42
N LEU A 296 -6.00 -2.44 -23.00
CA LEU A 296 -4.75 -1.82 -23.46
C LEU A 296 -4.18 -2.47 -24.73
N GLY A 297 -4.84 -3.51 -25.28
CA GLY A 297 -4.33 -4.24 -26.45
C GLY A 297 -3.06 -5.03 -26.18
N MET A 298 -2.78 -5.38 -24.91
CA MET A 298 -1.57 -6.09 -24.51
C MET A 298 -1.81 -7.60 -24.48
N ASP A 299 -0.97 -8.35 -25.19
CA ASP A 299 -0.99 -9.82 -25.20
C ASP A 299 -0.11 -10.36 -24.08
N ILE A 300 -0.72 -10.57 -22.91
CA ILE A 300 -0.08 -11.13 -21.71
C ILE A 300 -0.81 -12.43 -21.34
N ASP A 301 -0.06 -13.53 -21.24
CA ASP A 301 -0.60 -14.84 -20.85
C ASP A 301 -0.83 -14.91 -19.33
N TRP A 302 -2.09 -14.70 -18.93
CA TRP A 302 -2.49 -14.73 -17.52
C TRP A 302 -2.96 -16.12 -17.09
N LYS A 303 -2.35 -16.67 -16.03
CA LYS A 303 -2.73 -17.97 -15.47
C LYS A 303 -2.86 -17.93 -13.94
N ARG A 304 -3.83 -18.70 -13.44
CA ARG A 304 -3.89 -18.96 -12.00
C ARG A 304 -2.89 -20.07 -11.66
N MET A 305 -1.87 -19.73 -10.88
CA MET A 305 -0.81 -20.68 -10.51
C MET A 305 -0.30 -20.36 -9.09
N ASP A 306 0.17 -21.38 -8.41
CA ASP A 306 0.89 -21.27 -7.13
C ASP A 306 2.39 -21.26 -7.39
N ALA A 307 3.02 -20.09 -7.18
CA ALA A 307 4.45 -19.91 -7.39
C ALA A 307 5.33 -20.81 -6.51
N SER A 308 4.79 -21.37 -5.43
CA SER A 308 5.53 -22.24 -4.52
C SER A 308 5.59 -23.71 -4.96
N THR A 309 4.75 -24.15 -5.90
CA THR A 309 4.60 -25.56 -6.27
C THR A 309 4.50 -25.83 -7.76
N ASP A 310 3.92 -24.93 -8.55
CA ASP A 310 3.57 -25.21 -9.93
C ASP A 310 4.77 -25.14 -10.87
N ASN A 311 4.65 -25.77 -12.03
CA ASN A 311 5.68 -25.80 -13.06
C ASN A 311 5.44 -24.68 -14.08
N TYR A 312 6.55 -24.10 -14.56
CA TYR A 312 6.57 -22.96 -15.48
C TYR A 312 7.33 -23.29 -16.76
N PRO A 313 7.12 -22.57 -17.86
CA PRO A 313 8.03 -22.65 -19.00
C PRO A 313 9.41 -22.10 -18.64
N MET A 314 10.45 -22.56 -19.37
CA MET A 314 11.80 -22.00 -19.22
C MET A 314 11.84 -20.55 -19.67
N ALA A 315 12.39 -19.67 -18.86
CA ALA A 315 12.41 -18.22 -19.06
C ALA A 315 13.81 -17.62 -19.06
N ASP A 316 13.95 -16.51 -19.76
CA ASP A 316 15.15 -15.68 -19.73
C ASP A 316 15.19 -14.80 -18.48
N LYS A 317 14.01 -14.35 -18.03
CA LYS A 317 13.88 -13.48 -16.85
C LYS A 317 12.67 -13.87 -16.00
N ILE A 318 12.81 -13.78 -14.70
CA ILE A 318 11.75 -14.06 -13.73
C ILE A 318 11.64 -12.89 -12.76
N LEU A 319 10.43 -12.33 -12.63
CA LEU A 319 10.07 -11.42 -11.55
C LEU A 319 9.33 -12.18 -10.45
N ILE A 320 9.80 -12.03 -9.22
CA ILE A 320 9.12 -12.49 -8.01
C ILE A 320 8.77 -11.27 -7.18
N ASP A 321 7.60 -10.64 -7.42
CA ASP A 321 7.07 -9.62 -6.50
C ASP A 321 6.38 -10.33 -5.34
N ALA A 322 7.19 -10.80 -4.40
CA ALA A 322 6.79 -11.82 -3.44
C ALA A 322 5.69 -11.33 -2.47
N PRO A 323 4.72 -12.21 -2.12
CA PRO A 323 3.80 -11.90 -1.03
C PRO A 323 4.58 -11.66 0.26
N CYS A 324 4.27 -10.56 0.96
CA CYS A 324 5.02 -10.10 2.12
C CYS A 324 4.13 -9.39 3.16
N THR A 325 4.70 -8.99 4.30
CA THR A 325 3.98 -8.21 5.31
C THR A 325 3.50 -6.87 4.78
N GLY A 326 4.21 -6.26 3.82
CA GLY A 326 3.84 -4.99 3.21
C GLY A 326 4.12 -3.77 4.09
N THR A 327 5.02 -3.85 5.06
CA THR A 327 5.31 -2.76 6.00
C THR A 327 5.84 -1.49 5.32
N GLY A 328 6.42 -1.61 4.13
CA GLY A 328 6.92 -0.50 3.33
C GLY A 328 5.83 0.37 2.67
N VAL A 329 4.59 -0.13 2.56
CA VAL A 329 3.47 0.57 1.89
C VAL A 329 2.36 1.02 2.86
N ILE A 330 2.64 1.07 4.16
CA ILE A 330 1.68 1.47 5.21
C ILE A 330 1.14 2.89 4.98
N ALA A 331 1.94 3.80 4.42
CA ALA A 331 1.48 5.15 4.09
C ALA A 331 0.22 5.15 3.21
N ARG A 332 0.15 4.23 2.26
CA ARG A 332 -0.97 4.04 1.32
C ARG A 332 -2.01 3.03 1.80
N LYS A 333 -1.62 2.08 2.66
CA LYS A 333 -2.43 0.97 3.17
C LYS A 333 -2.35 0.91 4.70
N PRO A 334 -2.99 1.85 5.42
CA PRO A 334 -2.84 1.97 6.87
C PRO A 334 -3.39 0.77 7.65
N ASP A 335 -4.28 -0.01 7.06
CA ASP A 335 -4.83 -1.23 7.63
C ASP A 335 -3.78 -2.34 7.86
N ILE A 336 -2.66 -2.30 7.16
CA ILE A 336 -1.52 -3.21 7.39
C ILE A 336 -1.06 -3.17 8.84
N LYS A 337 -1.07 -2.00 9.47
CA LYS A 337 -0.71 -1.83 10.89
C LYS A 337 -1.47 -2.79 11.82
N TRP A 338 -2.69 -3.19 11.47
CA TRP A 338 -3.60 -3.94 12.33
C TRP A 338 -3.89 -5.34 11.84
N ARG A 339 -3.72 -5.56 10.53
CA ARG A 339 -3.94 -6.86 9.87
C ARG A 339 -2.72 -7.77 9.92
N ARG A 340 -1.57 -7.23 10.29
CA ARG A 340 -0.32 -7.99 10.44
C ARG A 340 0.04 -8.15 11.91
N ASN A 341 0.67 -9.28 12.22
CA ASN A 341 1.28 -9.54 13.52
C ASN A 341 2.72 -10.03 13.32
N SER A 342 3.49 -10.16 14.40
CA SER A 342 4.90 -10.55 14.33
C SER A 342 5.11 -11.93 13.70
N SER A 343 4.21 -12.88 13.91
CA SER A 343 4.31 -14.23 13.33
C SER A 343 4.10 -14.29 11.83
N ASP A 344 3.50 -13.23 11.23
CA ASP A 344 3.34 -13.16 9.78
C ASP A 344 4.68 -13.02 9.06
N ILE A 345 5.69 -12.41 9.69
CA ILE A 345 7.04 -12.31 9.13
C ILE A 345 7.59 -13.70 8.82
N GLU A 346 7.51 -14.63 9.78
CA GLU A 346 7.99 -16.00 9.62
C GLU A 346 7.20 -16.73 8.54
N LYS A 347 5.86 -16.64 8.56
CA LYS A 347 4.99 -17.26 7.56
C LYS A 347 5.33 -16.83 6.14
N PHE A 348 5.47 -15.50 5.93
CA PHE A 348 5.84 -14.97 4.61
C PHE A 348 7.26 -15.34 4.22
N THR A 349 8.22 -15.31 5.15
CA THR A 349 9.61 -15.72 4.88
C THR A 349 9.70 -17.17 4.41
N LEU A 350 8.95 -18.07 5.04
CA LEU A 350 8.87 -19.49 4.63
C LEU A 350 8.26 -19.63 3.23
N LEU A 351 7.17 -18.91 2.96
CA LEU A 351 6.54 -18.91 1.63
C LEU A 351 7.48 -18.33 0.55
N GLN A 352 8.14 -17.22 0.83
CA GLN A 352 9.08 -16.57 -0.07
C GLN A 352 10.26 -17.49 -0.43
N LYS A 353 10.80 -18.24 0.55
CA LYS A 353 11.83 -19.25 0.30
C LYS A 353 11.33 -20.39 -0.60
N LYS A 354 10.09 -20.87 -0.38
CA LYS A 354 9.48 -21.88 -1.26
C LYS A 354 9.35 -21.36 -2.69
N ILE A 355 8.82 -20.13 -2.85
CA ILE A 355 8.62 -19.51 -4.18
C ILE A 355 9.94 -19.39 -4.92
N ILE A 356 10.97 -18.76 -4.35
CA ILE A 356 12.23 -18.56 -5.07
C ILE A 356 12.91 -19.87 -5.42
N ASN A 357 12.88 -20.88 -4.53
CA ASN A 357 13.44 -22.20 -4.80
C ASN A 357 12.67 -22.96 -5.89
N ASN A 358 11.34 -22.84 -5.95
CA ASN A 358 10.56 -23.48 -6.99
C ASN A 358 10.82 -22.81 -8.36
N VAL A 359 10.63 -21.50 -8.45
CA VAL A 359 10.64 -20.81 -9.77
C VAL A 359 12.06 -20.70 -10.36
N SER A 360 13.11 -20.73 -9.54
CA SER A 360 14.51 -20.70 -10.01
C SER A 360 14.88 -21.91 -10.91
N ARG A 361 14.16 -23.01 -10.78
CA ARG A 361 14.32 -24.21 -11.63
C ARG A 361 14.00 -23.94 -13.09
N PHE A 362 13.13 -22.98 -13.34
CA PHE A 362 12.63 -22.60 -14.67
C PHE A 362 13.40 -21.45 -15.30
N LEU A 363 14.50 -20.99 -14.67
CA LEU A 363 15.38 -20.00 -15.24
C LEU A 363 16.41 -20.68 -16.16
N LYS A 364 16.55 -20.17 -17.38
CA LYS A 364 17.60 -20.61 -18.31
C LYS A 364 18.98 -20.24 -17.77
N LYS A 365 20.02 -20.95 -18.21
CA LYS A 365 21.41 -20.57 -17.94
C LYS A 365 21.69 -19.16 -18.50
N GLY A 366 22.37 -18.32 -17.74
CA GLY A 366 22.60 -16.92 -18.08
C GLY A 366 21.40 -15.99 -17.79
N GLY A 367 20.23 -16.56 -17.47
CA GLY A 367 19.02 -15.80 -17.14
C GLY A 367 19.09 -15.10 -15.78
N VAL A 368 18.07 -14.28 -15.49
CA VAL A 368 18.02 -13.40 -14.32
C VAL A 368 16.70 -13.56 -13.56
N ILE A 369 16.80 -13.65 -12.24
CA ILE A 369 15.67 -13.47 -11.31
C ILE A 369 15.80 -12.11 -10.64
N VAL A 370 14.69 -11.36 -10.56
CA VAL A 370 14.54 -10.25 -9.61
C VAL A 370 13.56 -10.68 -8.53
N TYR A 371 14.07 -10.85 -7.30
CA TYR A 371 13.29 -11.08 -6.12
C TYR A 371 12.98 -9.73 -5.44
N ALA A 372 11.73 -9.41 -5.24
CA ALA A 372 11.28 -8.13 -4.67
C ALA A 372 10.20 -8.30 -3.61
N THR A 373 10.16 -7.35 -2.66
CA THR A 373 9.10 -7.20 -1.65
C THR A 373 8.81 -5.73 -1.40
N CYS A 374 7.60 -5.43 -0.91
CA CYS A 374 7.27 -4.12 -0.32
C CYS A 374 7.35 -4.16 1.22
N SER A 375 8.32 -4.88 1.77
CA SER A 375 8.56 -5.02 3.22
C SER A 375 9.79 -4.25 3.66
N LEU A 376 9.75 -3.72 4.88
CA LEU A 376 10.90 -3.11 5.56
C LEU A 376 11.69 -4.13 6.41
N GLU A 377 11.22 -5.38 6.49
CA GLU A 377 11.75 -6.42 7.37
C GLU A 377 12.87 -7.21 6.68
N ASP A 378 14.06 -7.24 7.30
CA ASP A 378 15.23 -7.95 6.72
C ASP A 378 15.01 -9.46 6.54
N GLN A 379 14.14 -10.04 7.38
CA GLN A 379 13.78 -11.45 7.30
C GLN A 379 13.11 -11.81 5.96
N GLU A 380 12.29 -10.89 5.42
CA GLU A 380 11.61 -11.06 4.14
C GLU A 380 12.46 -10.59 2.94
N ASN A 381 13.55 -9.86 3.20
CA ASN A 381 14.40 -9.21 2.20
C ASN A 381 15.74 -9.93 2.04
N TRP A 382 16.82 -9.34 2.56
CA TRP A 382 18.17 -9.86 2.40
C TRP A 382 18.35 -11.28 2.96
N ASN A 383 17.65 -11.63 4.05
CA ASN A 383 17.79 -12.97 4.64
C ASN A 383 17.25 -14.08 3.73
N VAL A 384 16.18 -13.83 2.94
CA VAL A 384 15.69 -14.78 1.93
C VAL A 384 16.71 -14.95 0.82
N VAL A 385 17.21 -13.85 0.26
CA VAL A 385 18.21 -13.85 -0.83
C VAL A 385 19.49 -14.54 -0.39
N ARG A 386 20.03 -14.17 0.78
CA ARG A 386 21.25 -14.78 1.35
C ARG A 386 21.08 -16.29 1.56
N SER A 387 19.92 -16.70 2.08
CA SER A 387 19.61 -18.12 2.25
C SER A 387 19.55 -18.86 0.91
N PHE A 388 18.90 -18.28 -0.11
CA PHE A 388 18.83 -18.86 -1.43
C PHE A 388 20.22 -19.06 -2.05
N LEU A 389 21.04 -18.01 -2.07
CA LEU A 389 22.38 -18.05 -2.65
C LEU A 389 23.31 -19.04 -1.93
N LYS A 390 23.14 -19.22 -0.62
CA LYS A 390 23.93 -20.20 0.16
C LYS A 390 23.72 -21.63 -0.31
N PHE A 391 22.48 -21.99 -0.69
CA PHE A 391 22.10 -23.36 -1.05
C PHE A 391 22.01 -23.61 -2.57
N ASN A 392 22.26 -22.55 -3.38
CA ASN A 392 22.20 -22.66 -4.85
C ASN A 392 23.47 -22.03 -5.46
N PRO A 393 24.59 -22.76 -5.51
CA PRO A 393 25.88 -22.24 -5.95
C PRO A 393 25.93 -21.80 -7.42
N ASP A 394 25.02 -22.29 -8.24
CA ASP A 394 24.85 -21.90 -9.65
C ASP A 394 24.27 -20.49 -9.81
N PHE A 395 23.90 -19.82 -8.71
CA PHE A 395 23.33 -18.49 -8.72
C PHE A 395 24.26 -17.48 -8.05
N LYS A 396 24.36 -16.29 -8.64
CA LYS A 396 25.14 -15.18 -8.10
C LYS A 396 24.34 -13.90 -8.03
N LEU A 397 24.59 -13.10 -6.99
CA LEU A 397 24.04 -11.76 -6.89
C LEU A 397 24.65 -10.88 -8.01
N GLU A 398 23.78 -10.14 -8.72
CA GLU A 398 24.17 -9.14 -9.71
C GLU A 398 23.76 -7.73 -9.24
N SER A 399 24.63 -6.75 -9.45
CA SER A 399 24.36 -5.36 -9.09
C SER A 399 23.25 -4.77 -9.97
N VAL A 400 22.36 -3.99 -9.36
CA VAL A 400 21.34 -3.18 -10.07
C VAL A 400 21.78 -1.72 -10.28
N GLU A 401 23.03 -1.39 -9.95
CA GLU A 401 23.60 -0.04 -9.86
C GLU A 401 23.37 0.82 -11.12
N ARG A 402 23.48 0.24 -12.31
CA ARG A 402 23.33 0.97 -13.58
C ARG A 402 21.91 1.44 -13.88
N LYS A 403 20.91 0.87 -13.22
CA LYS A 403 19.49 1.09 -13.51
C LYS A 403 18.75 1.83 -12.39
N ILE A 404 19.36 1.89 -11.21
CA ILE A 404 18.73 2.37 -9.99
C ILE A 404 19.57 3.51 -9.40
N PRO A 405 18.96 4.59 -8.86
CA PRO A 405 19.69 5.65 -8.19
C PRO A 405 20.58 5.11 -7.07
N GLU A 406 21.82 5.58 -6.99
CA GLU A 406 22.79 5.09 -6.01
C GLU A 406 22.27 5.18 -4.57
N GLN A 407 21.58 6.26 -4.23
CA GLN A 407 21.00 6.44 -2.91
C GLN A 407 19.93 5.38 -2.52
N TRP A 408 19.39 4.64 -3.51
CA TRP A 408 18.41 3.56 -3.29
C TRP A 408 19.09 2.20 -3.19
N LEU A 409 20.40 2.14 -3.27
CA LEU A 409 21.16 0.90 -3.15
C LEU A 409 21.60 0.68 -1.72
N ASN A 410 21.53 -0.58 -1.28
CA ASN A 410 22.15 -1.00 -0.04
C ASN A 410 23.61 -1.43 -0.27
N ARG A 411 24.31 -1.83 0.81
CA ARG A 411 25.71 -2.28 0.78
C ARG A 411 25.96 -3.48 -0.16
N ASN A 412 24.92 -4.25 -0.46
CA ASN A 412 24.98 -5.41 -1.37
C ASN A 412 24.62 -5.02 -2.81
N LYS A 413 24.51 -3.74 -3.12
CA LYS A 413 24.06 -3.21 -4.43
C LYS A 413 22.68 -3.72 -4.88
N CYS A 414 21.82 -4.07 -3.91
CA CYS A 414 20.41 -4.35 -4.11
C CYS A 414 19.61 -3.05 -3.95
N LEU A 415 18.45 -2.96 -4.62
CA LEU A 415 17.47 -1.91 -4.34
C LEU A 415 16.97 -2.06 -2.90
N GLU A 416 17.07 -1.01 -2.10
CA GLU A 416 16.48 -0.91 -0.78
C GLU A 416 16.13 0.55 -0.45
N THR A 417 14.88 0.91 -0.66
CA THR A 417 14.42 2.27 -0.38
C THR A 417 14.05 2.46 1.09
N PHE A 418 14.40 3.62 1.62
CA PHE A 418 13.97 4.07 2.94
C PHE A 418 13.00 5.24 2.79
N PRO A 419 11.68 5.04 3.04
CA PRO A 419 10.63 6.00 2.70
C PRO A 419 10.90 7.45 3.10
N PRO A 420 11.38 7.78 4.32
CA PRO A 420 11.66 9.17 4.69
C PRO A 420 12.81 9.85 3.94
N ARG A 421 13.80 9.07 3.49
CA ARG A 421 14.94 9.58 2.72
C ARG A 421 14.60 9.75 1.25
N ASP A 422 13.90 8.75 0.70
CA ASP A 422 13.75 8.59 -0.74
C ASP A 422 12.42 9.12 -1.25
N ASN A 423 11.50 9.43 -0.33
CA ASN A 423 10.16 9.91 -0.61
C ASN A 423 9.39 9.00 -1.60
N VAL A 424 9.47 7.69 -1.38
CA VAL A 424 8.80 6.60 -2.12
C VAL A 424 8.35 5.52 -1.14
N ASP A 425 7.63 4.50 -1.63
CA ASP A 425 7.32 3.32 -0.83
C ASP A 425 8.60 2.56 -0.42
N GLY A 426 8.54 1.82 0.70
CA GLY A 426 9.62 0.93 1.12
C GLY A 426 9.62 -0.32 0.24
N MET A 427 10.64 -0.46 -0.59
CA MET A 427 10.82 -1.58 -1.50
C MET A 427 12.22 -2.18 -1.33
N PHE A 428 12.28 -3.49 -1.52
CA PHE A 428 13.53 -4.23 -1.66
C PHE A 428 13.51 -5.00 -2.98
N ALA A 429 14.63 -5.04 -3.71
CA ALA A 429 14.79 -5.96 -4.83
C ALA A 429 16.25 -6.38 -5.00
N ALA A 430 16.47 -7.68 -5.22
CA ALA A 430 17.77 -8.28 -5.50
C ALA A 430 17.74 -8.95 -6.88
N LYS A 431 18.73 -8.65 -7.70
CA LYS A 431 18.96 -9.27 -9.00
C LYS A 431 19.90 -10.46 -8.84
N ILE A 432 19.48 -11.62 -9.30
CA ILE A 432 20.18 -12.89 -9.14
C ILE A 432 20.31 -13.53 -10.52
N LYS A 433 21.55 -13.84 -10.91
CA LYS A 433 21.86 -14.47 -12.21
C LYS A 433 22.19 -15.95 -12.05
N LYS A 434 21.67 -16.78 -12.96
CA LYS A 434 22.06 -18.19 -13.08
C LYS A 434 23.30 -18.31 -13.95
N CYS A 435 24.37 -18.92 -13.44
CA CYS A 435 25.66 -19.07 -14.11
C CYS A 435 25.71 -20.26 -15.09
#